data_f87390f63ce077107a20290d3e61036a
#
_entry.id   f87390f63ce077107a20290d3e61036a
#
_cell.length_a   1.000
_cell.length_b   1.000
_cell.length_c   1.000
_cell.angle_alpha   90.00
_cell.angle_beta   90.00
_cell.angle_gamma   90.00
#
_symmetry.space_group_name_H-M   'P 1'
#
loop_
_entity.id
_entity.type
_entity.pdbx_description
1 polymer ?
#
loop_
_entity_poly.entity_id
_entity_poly.type
_entity_poly.pdbx_seq_one_letter_code
_entity_poly.pdbx_strand_id
1 'polypeptide(L)'
;MSVQVIFGVSVMMGFVAFGVVASLYILPHLRNSSREDALVALIVPHAFRYIGVSFLVPGVVSPSLEQAFAAPAAYGDFGASILALIAIVALTSRSHWAIPLVWLFNIWGFADLYFAIYQGVIGVGIMPGSLGAAFFLPTAIVPPLLITHVLIFWLLLRASQPVRT
;
A
#
# COMPACT_ATOMS: atom_id res chain seq x y z
N MET A 1 0.33 13.80 -25.71
CA MET A 1 0.62 12.49 -25.06
C MET A 1 -0.71 11.76 -24.86
N SER A 2 -0.75 10.44 -25.08
CA SER A 2 -1.96 9.67 -24.74
C SER A 2 -2.11 9.55 -23.22
N VAL A 3 -3.35 9.31 -22.76
CA VAL A 3 -3.65 9.15 -21.31
C VAL A 3 -2.87 7.96 -20.71
N GLN A 4 -2.67 6.89 -21.49
CA GLN A 4 -1.89 5.73 -21.07
C GLN A 4 -0.41 6.09 -20.81
N VAL A 5 0.18 6.93 -21.67
CA VAL A 5 1.57 7.40 -21.50
C VAL A 5 1.67 8.29 -20.27
N ILE A 6 0.72 9.20 -20.06
CA ILE A 6 0.67 10.06 -18.86
C ILE A 6 0.58 9.20 -17.61
N PHE A 7 -0.31 8.19 -17.60
CA PHE A 7 -0.48 7.27 -16.49
C PHE A 7 0.81 6.51 -16.18
N GLY A 8 1.42 5.88 -17.19
CA GLY A 8 2.66 5.12 -17.01
C GLY A 8 3.81 5.98 -16.48
N VAL A 9 3.99 7.20 -17.03
CA VAL A 9 4.99 8.16 -16.54
C VAL A 9 4.69 8.56 -15.10
N SER A 10 3.44 8.83 -14.75
CA SER A 10 3.05 9.21 -13.38
C SER A 10 3.34 8.09 -12.38
N VAL A 11 3.01 6.84 -12.69
CA VAL A 11 3.32 5.67 -11.84
C VAL A 11 4.84 5.53 -11.66
N MET A 12 5.61 5.60 -12.75
CA MET A 12 7.06 5.50 -12.71
C MET A 12 7.68 6.63 -11.86
N MET A 13 7.23 7.86 -12.04
CA MET A 13 7.68 9.01 -11.24
C MET A 13 7.30 8.85 -9.76
N GLY A 14 6.14 8.26 -9.47
CA GLY A 14 5.75 7.89 -8.10
C GLY A 14 6.78 6.96 -7.45
N PHE A 15 7.17 5.87 -8.13
CA PHE A 15 8.20 4.97 -7.62
C PHE A 15 9.56 5.65 -7.44
N VAL A 16 9.99 6.47 -8.40
CA VAL A 16 11.26 7.21 -8.30
C VAL A 16 11.23 8.16 -7.10
N ALA A 17 10.19 9.00 -7.00
CA ALA A 17 10.08 9.98 -5.93
C ALA A 17 10.05 9.33 -4.54
N PHE A 18 9.20 8.30 -4.35
CA PHE A 18 9.13 7.59 -3.08
C PHE A 18 10.33 6.69 -2.82
N GLY A 19 11.00 6.20 -3.86
CA GLY A 19 12.31 5.54 -3.74
C GLY A 19 13.37 6.48 -3.15
N VAL A 20 13.39 7.74 -3.59
CA VAL A 20 14.26 8.78 -3.01
C VAL A 20 13.87 9.06 -1.55
N VAL A 21 12.58 9.24 -1.24
CA VAL A 21 12.12 9.42 0.15
C VAL A 21 12.50 8.23 1.01
N ALA A 22 12.32 7.00 0.51
CA ALA A 22 12.68 5.80 1.25
C ALA A 22 14.19 5.74 1.53
N SER A 23 15.03 6.08 0.55
CA SER A 23 16.49 6.02 0.71
C SER A 23 17.03 7.10 1.66
N LEU A 24 16.48 8.32 1.60
CA LEU A 24 16.99 9.47 2.37
C LEU A 24 16.41 9.56 3.79
N TYR A 25 15.17 9.12 3.98
CA TYR A 25 14.47 9.33 5.26
C TYR A 25 14.02 8.03 5.92
N ILE A 26 13.39 7.10 5.17
CA ILE A 26 12.81 5.90 5.75
C ILE A 26 13.93 4.94 6.19
N LEU A 27 14.83 4.53 5.30
CA LEU A 27 15.87 3.56 5.62
C LEU A 27 16.82 4.00 6.75
N PRO A 28 17.28 5.27 6.83
CA PRO A 28 18.04 5.75 7.98
C PRO A 28 17.25 5.69 9.29
N HIS A 29 15.96 6.07 9.25
CA HIS A 29 15.08 5.99 10.42
C HIS A 29 14.91 4.55 10.91
N LEU A 30 14.65 3.60 10.01
CA LEU A 30 14.49 2.18 10.36
C LEU A 30 15.74 1.56 10.99
N ARG A 31 16.94 2.03 10.61
CA ARG A 31 18.21 1.54 11.18
C ARG A 31 18.40 1.96 12.62
N ASN A 32 17.80 3.07 13.03
CA ASN A 32 17.95 3.67 14.35
C ASN A 32 16.73 3.41 15.27
N SER A 33 15.72 2.70 14.79
CA SER A 33 14.49 2.39 15.52
C SER A 33 14.48 0.95 16.03
N SER A 34 13.69 0.68 17.07
CA SER A 34 13.36 -0.71 17.41
C SER A 34 12.59 -1.36 16.25
N ARG A 35 12.60 -2.70 16.20
CA ARG A 35 11.88 -3.43 15.15
C ARG A 35 10.38 -3.11 15.16
N GLU A 36 9.80 -3.04 16.34
CA GLU A 36 8.39 -2.75 16.57
C GLU A 36 8.05 -1.33 16.11
N ASP A 37 8.83 -0.31 16.49
CA ASP A 37 8.62 1.08 16.07
C ASP A 37 8.79 1.25 14.56
N ALA A 38 9.78 0.57 13.98
CA ALA A 38 10.00 0.54 12.54
C ALA A 38 8.80 -0.07 11.79
N LEU A 39 8.22 -1.18 12.30
CA LEU A 39 7.02 -1.79 11.74
C LEU A 39 5.82 -0.85 11.85
N VAL A 40 5.60 -0.21 13.00
CA VAL A 40 4.51 0.78 13.18
C VAL A 40 4.65 1.90 12.16
N ALA A 41 5.84 2.51 12.03
CA ALA A 41 6.07 3.61 11.10
C ALA A 41 5.76 3.23 9.64
N LEU A 42 6.10 1.99 9.24
CA LEU A 42 5.82 1.50 7.88
C LEU A 42 4.35 1.12 7.67
N ILE A 43 3.63 0.70 8.72
CA ILE A 43 2.23 0.27 8.62
C ILE A 43 1.27 1.48 8.66
N VAL A 44 1.60 2.57 9.37
CA VAL A 44 0.72 3.74 9.53
C VAL A 44 0.15 4.28 8.21
N PRO A 45 0.91 4.42 7.10
CA PRO A 45 0.35 4.87 5.83
C PRO A 45 -0.76 3.97 5.28
N HIS A 46 -0.74 2.68 5.61
CA HIS A 46 -1.74 1.72 5.15
C HIS A 46 -3.10 1.85 5.86
N ALA A 47 -3.15 2.51 7.02
CA ALA A 47 -4.43 2.85 7.66
C ALA A 47 -5.30 3.77 6.78
N PHE A 48 -4.69 4.53 5.85
CA PHE A 48 -5.39 5.40 4.92
C PHE A 48 -5.87 4.71 3.64
N ARG A 49 -5.63 3.41 3.48
CA ARG A 49 -6.08 2.67 2.29
C ARG A 49 -7.61 2.65 2.14
N TYR A 50 -8.38 2.93 3.20
CA TYR A 50 -9.82 3.12 3.09
C TYR A 50 -10.21 4.15 2.00
N ILE A 51 -9.30 5.05 1.61
CA ILE A 51 -9.51 5.99 0.50
C ILE A 51 -9.82 5.24 -0.82
N GLY A 52 -9.37 3.99 -0.97
CA GLY A 52 -9.71 3.13 -2.10
C GLY A 52 -11.22 2.89 -2.27
N VAL A 53 -12.04 3.07 -1.21
CA VAL A 53 -13.50 3.04 -1.32
C VAL A 53 -14.03 4.11 -2.28
N SER A 54 -13.23 5.14 -2.59
CA SER A 54 -13.56 6.16 -3.59
C SER A 54 -13.77 5.61 -5.00
N PHE A 55 -13.26 4.41 -5.31
CA PHE A 55 -13.60 3.71 -6.57
C PHE A 55 -15.10 3.40 -6.72
N LEU A 56 -15.86 3.40 -5.62
CA LEU A 56 -17.30 3.16 -5.61
C LEU A 56 -18.14 4.45 -5.57
N VAL A 57 -17.49 5.62 -5.53
CA VAL A 57 -18.18 6.90 -5.35
C VAL A 57 -18.52 7.52 -6.71
N PRO A 58 -19.82 7.66 -7.07
CA PRO A 58 -20.22 8.35 -8.30
C PRO A 58 -19.68 9.78 -8.34
N GLY A 59 -19.16 10.18 -9.49
CA GLY A 59 -18.53 11.49 -9.68
C GLY A 59 -17.06 11.59 -9.29
N VAL A 60 -16.54 10.67 -8.48
CA VAL A 60 -15.08 10.51 -8.25
C VAL A 60 -14.46 9.74 -9.40
N VAL A 61 -15.11 8.67 -9.83
CA VAL A 61 -14.74 7.85 -10.99
C VAL A 61 -15.75 8.03 -12.12
N SER A 62 -15.33 7.73 -13.35
CA SER A 62 -16.24 7.70 -14.50
C SER A 62 -17.28 6.58 -14.36
N PRO A 63 -18.52 6.78 -14.84
CA PRO A 63 -19.49 5.69 -14.96
C PRO A 63 -19.04 4.52 -15.84
N SER A 64 -18.01 4.72 -16.67
CA SER A 64 -17.42 3.69 -17.51
C SER A 64 -16.34 2.86 -16.80
N LEU A 65 -16.03 3.12 -15.52
CA LEU A 65 -15.11 2.26 -14.76
C LEU A 65 -15.79 0.93 -14.46
N GLU A 66 -15.15 -0.14 -14.89
CA GLU A 66 -15.66 -1.50 -14.73
C GLU A 66 -15.80 -1.89 -13.26
N GLN A 67 -16.99 -2.34 -12.85
CA GLN A 67 -17.26 -2.78 -11.48
C GLN A 67 -16.44 -4.02 -11.10
N ALA A 68 -16.08 -4.85 -12.08
CA ALA A 68 -15.20 -5.99 -11.90
C ALA A 68 -13.79 -5.60 -11.43
N PHE A 69 -13.36 -4.36 -11.67
CA PHE A 69 -12.16 -3.76 -11.11
C PHE A 69 -12.47 -2.96 -9.83
N ALA A 70 -13.45 -2.06 -9.89
CA ALA A 70 -13.70 -1.07 -8.85
C ALA A 70 -14.07 -1.71 -7.49
N ALA A 71 -14.95 -2.71 -7.49
CA ALA A 71 -15.43 -3.31 -6.26
C ALA A 71 -14.34 -4.13 -5.52
N PRO A 72 -13.61 -5.06 -6.17
CA PRO A 72 -12.51 -5.76 -5.50
C PRO A 72 -11.43 -4.81 -4.99
N ALA A 73 -11.00 -3.81 -5.77
CA ALA A 73 -10.00 -2.85 -5.36
C ALA A 73 -10.44 -2.04 -4.12
N ALA A 74 -11.70 -1.55 -4.11
CA ALA A 74 -12.24 -0.80 -2.99
C ALA A 74 -12.32 -1.63 -1.69
N TYR A 75 -12.88 -2.84 -1.77
CA TYR A 75 -13.04 -3.70 -0.59
C TYR A 75 -11.72 -4.29 -0.10
N GLY A 76 -10.80 -4.60 -1.01
CA GLY A 76 -9.45 -5.06 -0.67
C GLY A 76 -8.66 -3.99 0.08
N ASP A 77 -8.68 -2.75 -0.42
CA ASP A 77 -8.08 -1.59 0.25
C ASP A 77 -8.71 -1.33 1.63
N PHE A 78 -10.03 -1.42 1.73
CA PHE A 78 -10.73 -1.24 3.01
C PHE A 78 -10.33 -2.34 4.00
N GLY A 79 -10.31 -3.61 3.58
CA GLY A 79 -9.86 -4.72 4.42
C GLY A 79 -8.41 -4.55 4.88
N ALA A 80 -7.52 -4.12 3.98
CA ALA A 80 -6.12 -3.84 4.31
C ALA A 80 -5.98 -2.70 5.32
N SER A 81 -6.82 -1.64 5.25
CA SER A 81 -6.79 -0.55 6.22
C SER A 81 -7.20 -1.02 7.63
N ILE A 82 -8.21 -1.87 7.74
CA ILE A 82 -8.62 -2.46 9.01
C ILE A 82 -7.50 -3.34 9.59
N LEU A 83 -6.92 -4.21 8.78
CA LEU A 83 -5.81 -5.07 9.21
C LEU A 83 -4.59 -4.25 9.64
N ALA A 84 -4.30 -3.14 8.95
CA ALA A 84 -3.23 -2.21 9.34
C ALA A 84 -3.48 -1.62 10.74
N LEU A 85 -4.69 -1.13 11.01
CA LEU A 85 -5.06 -0.59 12.32
C LEU A 85 -4.96 -1.64 13.42
N ILE A 86 -5.43 -2.87 13.18
CA ILE A 86 -5.33 -3.98 14.13
C ILE A 86 -3.85 -4.31 14.40
N ALA A 87 -3.01 -4.36 13.36
CA ALA A 87 -1.57 -4.63 13.51
C ALA A 87 -0.86 -3.52 14.31
N ILE A 88 -1.19 -2.24 14.06
CA ILE A 88 -0.66 -1.10 14.82
C ILE A 88 -1.02 -1.22 16.31
N VAL A 89 -2.30 -1.47 16.62
CA VAL A 89 -2.76 -1.64 18.01
C VAL A 89 -2.04 -2.80 18.68
N ALA A 90 -1.88 -3.93 17.99
CA ALA A 90 -1.18 -5.09 18.54
C ALA A 90 0.31 -4.81 18.80
N LEU A 91 0.99 -4.09 17.92
CA LEU A 91 2.40 -3.68 18.09
C LEU A 91 2.56 -2.71 19.26
N THR A 92 1.73 -1.67 19.33
CA THR A 92 1.82 -0.63 20.37
C THR A 92 1.44 -1.15 21.77
N SER A 93 0.53 -2.11 21.84
CA SER A 93 0.18 -2.81 23.09
C SER A 93 1.12 -3.96 23.46
N ARG A 94 2.17 -4.21 22.66
CA ARG A 94 3.14 -5.30 22.84
C ARG A 94 2.46 -6.68 22.96
N SER A 95 1.40 -6.89 22.18
CA SER A 95 0.67 -8.16 22.17
C SER A 95 1.53 -9.29 21.60
N HIS A 96 1.38 -10.52 22.15
CA HIS A 96 2.01 -11.71 21.57
C HIS A 96 1.52 -12.04 20.15
N TRP A 97 0.36 -11.50 19.75
CA TRP A 97 -0.19 -11.61 18.39
C TRP A 97 0.34 -10.57 17.41
N ALA A 98 1.17 -9.61 17.86
CA ALA A 98 1.61 -8.50 17.02
C ALA A 98 2.28 -8.96 15.72
N ILE A 99 3.29 -9.81 15.80
CA ILE A 99 4.02 -10.28 14.60
C ILE A 99 3.14 -11.14 13.68
N PRO A 100 2.34 -12.12 14.15
CA PRO A 100 1.35 -12.80 13.33
C PRO A 100 0.38 -11.86 12.61
N LEU A 101 -0.13 -10.83 13.29
CA LEU A 101 -1.04 -9.85 12.70
C LEU A 101 -0.35 -8.96 11.65
N VAL A 102 0.91 -8.59 11.87
CA VAL A 102 1.70 -7.88 10.85
C VAL A 102 1.90 -8.75 9.61
N TRP A 103 2.18 -10.05 9.78
CA TRP A 103 2.27 -10.98 8.65
C TRP A 103 0.95 -11.07 7.88
N LEU A 104 -0.17 -11.25 8.58
CA LEU A 104 -1.51 -11.30 7.97
C LEU A 104 -1.80 -10.03 7.18
N PHE A 105 -1.62 -8.86 7.81
CA PHE A 105 -1.79 -7.56 7.17
C PHE A 105 -0.91 -7.44 5.92
N ASN A 106 0.38 -7.76 6.05
CA ASN A 106 1.34 -7.50 4.98
C ASN A 106 1.12 -8.40 3.76
N ILE A 107 0.80 -9.69 3.99
CA ILE A 107 0.46 -10.64 2.91
C ILE A 107 -0.84 -10.21 2.23
N TRP A 108 -1.90 -9.93 3.00
CA TRP A 108 -3.18 -9.48 2.45
C TRP A 108 -3.02 -8.20 1.63
N GLY A 109 -2.42 -7.17 2.23
CA GLY A 109 -2.33 -5.85 1.60
C GLY A 109 -1.42 -5.84 0.36
N PHE A 110 -0.35 -6.64 0.36
CA PHE A 110 0.51 -6.80 -0.81
C PHE A 110 -0.20 -7.57 -1.94
N ALA A 111 -0.87 -8.68 -1.59
CA ALA A 111 -1.62 -9.49 -2.56
C ALA A 111 -2.76 -8.69 -3.20
N ASP A 112 -3.47 -7.89 -2.40
CA ASP A 112 -4.54 -7.02 -2.87
C ASP A 112 -4.05 -5.96 -3.87
N LEU A 113 -2.96 -5.25 -3.55
CA LEU A 113 -2.36 -4.29 -4.50
C LEU A 113 -1.89 -4.97 -5.78
N TYR A 114 -1.26 -6.15 -5.67
CA TYR A 114 -0.85 -6.92 -6.84
C TYR A 114 -2.06 -7.33 -7.69
N PHE A 115 -3.13 -7.80 -7.05
CA PHE A 115 -4.37 -8.20 -7.72
C PHE A 115 -5.04 -6.99 -8.41
N ALA A 116 -5.10 -5.83 -7.75
CA ALA A 116 -5.64 -4.61 -8.35
C ALA A 116 -4.84 -4.17 -9.58
N ILE A 117 -3.50 -4.23 -9.53
CA ILE A 117 -2.64 -3.94 -10.69
C ILE A 117 -2.91 -4.96 -11.82
N TYR A 118 -2.94 -6.26 -11.49
CA TYR A 118 -3.21 -7.31 -12.47
C TYR A 118 -4.59 -7.10 -13.15
N GLN A 119 -5.63 -6.88 -12.35
CA GLN A 119 -6.98 -6.65 -12.87
C GLN A 119 -7.06 -5.37 -13.72
N GLY A 120 -6.41 -4.29 -13.26
CA GLY A 120 -6.41 -3.03 -13.99
C GLY A 120 -5.70 -3.08 -15.33
N VAL A 121 -4.61 -3.84 -15.43
CA VAL A 121 -3.77 -3.88 -16.64
C VAL A 121 -4.13 -5.04 -17.57
N ILE A 122 -4.33 -6.24 -17.01
CA ILE A 122 -4.44 -7.49 -17.78
C ILE A 122 -5.87 -8.06 -17.74
N GLY A 123 -6.47 -8.14 -16.53
CA GLY A 123 -7.77 -8.79 -16.34
C GLY A 123 -8.90 -8.03 -17.03
N VAL A 124 -9.22 -6.86 -16.53
CA VAL A 124 -10.27 -5.98 -17.07
C VAL A 124 -9.68 -5.02 -18.12
N GLY A 125 -8.42 -4.59 -17.93
CA GLY A 125 -7.75 -3.68 -18.86
C GLY A 125 -8.37 -2.28 -18.83
N ILE A 126 -8.49 -1.66 -17.64
CA ILE A 126 -9.13 -0.37 -17.46
C ILE A 126 -8.45 0.74 -18.25
N MET A 127 -9.25 1.66 -18.77
CA MET A 127 -8.74 2.89 -19.35
C MET A 127 -8.37 3.87 -18.22
N PRO A 128 -7.12 4.39 -18.12
CA PRO A 128 -6.73 5.28 -17.02
C PRO A 128 -7.61 6.52 -16.87
N GLY A 129 -8.21 7.02 -17.95
CA GLY A 129 -9.16 8.14 -17.91
C GLY A 129 -10.47 7.83 -17.18
N SER A 130 -10.85 6.55 -17.07
CA SER A 130 -12.05 6.16 -16.33
C SER A 130 -11.86 6.25 -14.80
N LEU A 131 -10.64 6.33 -14.32
CA LEU A 131 -10.35 6.50 -12.89
C LEU A 131 -10.80 7.86 -12.33
N GLY A 132 -11.00 8.88 -13.18
CA GLY A 132 -11.37 10.21 -12.72
C GLY A 132 -10.41 10.76 -11.66
N ALA A 133 -10.94 11.28 -10.54
CA ALA A 133 -10.11 11.76 -9.43
C ALA A 133 -9.34 10.63 -8.71
N ALA A 134 -9.81 9.39 -8.79
CA ALA A 134 -9.09 8.23 -8.26
C ALA A 134 -7.82 7.88 -9.05
N PHE A 135 -7.51 8.59 -10.16
CA PHE A 135 -6.24 8.48 -10.90
C PHE A 135 -5.01 8.61 -9.99
N PHE A 136 -5.09 9.40 -8.93
CA PHE A 136 -3.98 9.59 -7.99
C PHE A 136 -3.74 8.40 -7.07
N LEU A 137 -4.69 7.47 -6.92
CA LEU A 137 -4.49 6.27 -6.12
C LEU A 137 -3.37 5.40 -6.72
N PRO A 138 -3.45 4.91 -7.97
CA PRO A 138 -2.38 4.10 -8.55
C PRO A 138 -1.10 4.90 -8.85
N THR A 139 -1.17 6.22 -9.06
CA THR A 139 -0.01 7.01 -9.48
C THR A 139 0.80 7.61 -8.33
N ALA A 140 0.15 7.96 -7.20
CA ALA A 140 0.82 8.62 -6.07
C ALA A 140 0.73 7.81 -4.77
N ILE A 141 -0.33 7.02 -4.54
CA ILE A 141 -0.55 6.30 -3.28
C ILE A 141 0.00 4.86 -3.35
N VAL A 142 -0.26 4.12 -4.44
CA VAL A 142 0.20 2.73 -4.58
C VAL A 142 1.74 2.59 -4.56
N PRO A 143 2.55 3.45 -5.21
CA PRO A 143 4.00 3.31 -5.17
C PRO A 143 4.61 3.30 -3.76
N PRO A 144 4.32 4.26 -2.85
CA PRO A 144 4.82 4.20 -1.48
C PRO A 144 4.30 3.00 -0.70
N LEU A 145 3.05 2.58 -0.91
CA LEU A 145 2.49 1.40 -0.23
C LEU A 145 3.22 0.12 -0.63
N LEU A 146 3.55 -0.07 -1.91
CA LEU A 146 4.34 -1.22 -2.35
C LEU A 146 5.76 -1.20 -1.77
N ILE A 147 6.42 -0.04 -1.75
CA ILE A 147 7.74 0.12 -1.15
C ILE A 147 7.69 -0.25 0.34
N THR A 148 6.70 0.25 1.09
CA THR A 148 6.59 -0.06 2.52
C THR A 148 6.24 -1.51 2.78
N HIS A 149 5.39 -2.16 1.98
CA HIS A 149 5.16 -3.62 2.07
C HIS A 149 6.45 -4.43 1.91
N VAL A 150 7.30 -4.07 0.95
CA VAL A 150 8.60 -4.73 0.75
C VAL A 150 9.51 -4.52 1.97
N LEU A 151 9.55 -3.31 2.52
CA LEU A 151 10.33 -3.01 3.72
C LEU A 151 9.81 -3.76 4.96
N ILE A 152 8.48 -3.91 5.09
CA ILE A 152 7.88 -4.71 6.16
C ILE A 152 8.29 -6.19 6.02
N PHE A 153 8.21 -6.79 4.82
CA PHE A 153 8.70 -8.15 4.60
C PHE A 153 10.18 -8.29 4.97
N TRP A 154 11.01 -7.32 4.57
CA TRP A 154 12.42 -7.33 4.91
C TRP A 154 12.67 -7.29 6.44
N LEU A 155 11.90 -6.48 7.21
CA LEU A 155 11.97 -6.45 8.67
C LEU A 155 11.46 -7.76 9.31
N LEU A 156 10.41 -8.35 8.75
CA LEU A 156 9.83 -9.60 9.26
C LEU A 156 10.76 -10.79 9.04
N LEU A 157 11.48 -10.82 7.92
CA LEU A 157 12.41 -11.91 7.57
C LEU A 157 13.79 -11.77 8.23
N ARG A 158 14.17 -10.58 8.71
CA ARG A 158 15.38 -10.42 9.50
C ARG A 158 15.25 -11.14 10.83
N ALA A 159 16.20 -12.01 11.15
CA ALA A 159 16.33 -12.59 12.48
C ALA A 159 16.45 -11.45 13.51
N SER A 160 15.72 -11.57 14.62
CA SER A 160 15.85 -10.66 15.75
C SER A 160 17.32 -10.66 16.20
N GLN A 161 18.04 -9.57 15.94
CA GLN A 161 19.38 -9.42 16.49
C GLN A 161 19.23 -9.37 18.02
N PRO A 162 19.97 -10.17 18.80
CA PRO A 162 19.95 -10.03 20.23
C PRO A 162 20.36 -8.59 20.57
N VAL A 163 19.61 -7.98 21.49
CA VAL A 163 19.94 -6.65 22.03
C VAL A 163 21.38 -6.75 22.56
N ARG A 164 22.30 -5.99 21.96
CA ARG A 164 23.65 -5.83 22.54
C ARG A 164 23.47 -5.06 23.83
N THR A 165 23.52 -5.78 24.93
CA THR A 165 23.62 -5.22 26.28
C THR A 165 24.97 -4.55 26.47
#